data_f0e6902f815666b80176ef07b16ccddf
#
_entry.id   f0e6902f815666b80176ef07b16ccddf
#
_cell.length_a   1.000
_cell.length_b   1.000
_cell.length_c   1.000
_cell.angle_alpha   90.00
_cell.angle_beta   90.00
_cell.angle_gamma   90.00
#
_symmetry.space_group_name_H-M   'P 1'
#
loop_
_entity.id
_entity.type
_entity.pdbx_description
1 polymer ?
#
loop_
_entity_poly.entity_id
_entity_poly.type
_entity_poly.pdbx_seq_one_letter_code
_entity_poly.pdbx_strand_id
1 'polypeptide(L)'
;MSKPIRVAFVSVLPSPYQRDLFAALAARDDVEPHIFYMEKSAADSPWPERPLAAHESYIPGFHFRLGHARVHVNWRLPCPRNYDVIVCNTIMSVTGQWLMRAKLRNARWMFWGEKLGPRSSKHDVLTAPLHRASGIAAIGTWAERDYIARFPNTPVFNIPYHCTIQPFLDAPRPEREPGTITFLFCGQMITRKGLDQLLSAFATLPENSRLMLVGREAELPQLLAALPQSVCSRIRYEGFQAPDALPHFFSQADVFVLPSRYDGWGVVVNQALGAGLPIIASDQVGAAHDLVRENENGFRFPAGNTSALGETMHRFINTPSLCEKMSASSRALAAGLHPANGAERWANALKSVCK
;
A
#
# COMPACT_ATOMS: atom_id res chain seq x y z
N MET A 1 15.48 15.93 -29.26
CA MET A 1 14.77 15.28 -28.11
C MET A 1 13.66 16.22 -27.65
N SER A 2 12.45 15.73 -27.41
CA SER A 2 11.38 16.54 -26.83
C SER A 2 11.76 16.95 -25.39
N LYS A 3 11.35 18.16 -24.97
CA LYS A 3 11.57 18.63 -23.60
C LYS A 3 10.90 17.66 -22.60
N PRO A 4 11.53 17.30 -21.47
CA PRO A 4 10.92 16.46 -20.45
C PRO A 4 9.65 17.11 -19.87
N ILE A 5 8.66 16.30 -19.53
CA ILE A 5 7.45 16.75 -18.86
C ILE A 5 7.79 17.11 -17.43
N ARG A 6 7.61 18.38 -17.05
CA ARG A 6 7.80 18.88 -15.68
C ARG A 6 6.54 18.59 -14.85
N VAL A 7 6.67 17.72 -13.87
CA VAL A 7 5.55 17.32 -13.02
C VAL A 7 5.82 17.61 -11.54
N ALA A 8 4.84 18.22 -10.86
CA ALA A 8 4.87 18.40 -9.41
C ALA A 8 3.96 17.39 -8.74
N PHE A 9 4.49 16.58 -7.83
CA PHE A 9 3.72 15.71 -6.95
C PHE A 9 3.57 16.38 -5.58
N VAL A 10 2.33 16.57 -5.13
CA VAL A 10 2.02 17.07 -3.79
C VAL A 10 1.54 15.89 -2.96
N SER A 11 2.42 15.39 -2.09
CA SER A 11 2.23 14.21 -1.26
C SER A 11 2.20 14.54 0.22
N VAL A 12 1.58 13.67 1.04
CA VAL A 12 1.47 13.90 2.48
C VAL A 12 2.83 13.77 3.16
N LEU A 13 3.52 12.64 2.97
CA LEU A 13 4.80 12.37 3.64
C LEU A 13 5.68 11.44 2.76
N PRO A 14 7.01 11.41 3.01
CA PRO A 14 7.96 10.62 2.22
C PRO A 14 7.90 9.13 2.58
N SER A 15 6.88 8.42 2.11
CA SER A 15 6.79 6.97 2.31
C SER A 15 7.84 6.23 1.47
N PRO A 16 8.49 5.17 2.00
CA PRO A 16 9.56 4.46 1.31
C PRO A 16 9.18 4.02 -0.10
N TYR A 17 8.03 3.37 -0.26
CA TYR A 17 7.56 2.86 -1.56
C TYR A 17 7.22 3.96 -2.59
N GLN A 18 6.76 5.14 -2.15
CA GLN A 18 6.57 6.27 -3.05
C GLN A 18 7.91 6.87 -3.48
N ARG A 19 8.88 6.95 -2.56
CA ARG A 19 10.23 7.44 -2.87
C ARG A 19 10.96 6.54 -3.87
N ASP A 20 10.77 5.22 -3.81
CA ASP A 20 11.28 4.29 -4.81
C ASP A 20 10.74 4.63 -6.22
N LEU A 21 9.43 4.88 -6.32
CA LEU A 21 8.79 5.31 -7.56
C LEU A 21 9.31 6.67 -8.05
N PHE A 22 9.45 7.65 -7.14
CA PHE A 22 9.94 8.99 -7.50
C PHE A 22 11.40 8.97 -7.96
N ALA A 23 12.24 8.14 -7.36
CA ALA A 23 13.61 7.92 -7.81
C ALA A 23 13.64 7.31 -9.23
N ALA A 24 12.77 6.32 -9.49
CA ALA A 24 12.66 5.73 -10.83
C ALA A 24 12.11 6.71 -11.87
N LEU A 25 11.21 7.62 -11.49
CA LEU A 25 10.75 8.71 -12.37
C LEU A 25 11.86 9.72 -12.65
N ALA A 26 12.64 10.10 -11.63
CA ALA A 26 13.75 11.05 -11.77
C ALA A 26 14.92 10.50 -12.62
N ALA A 27 15.02 9.18 -12.74
CA ALA A 27 16.01 8.52 -13.60
C ALA A 27 15.63 8.50 -15.10
N ARG A 28 14.45 9.01 -15.47
CA ARG A 28 13.96 9.04 -16.85
C ARG A 28 14.31 10.37 -17.52
N ASP A 29 14.66 10.31 -18.81
CA ASP A 29 14.97 11.52 -19.61
C ASP A 29 13.71 12.27 -20.08
N ASP A 30 12.53 11.61 -20.04
CA ASP A 30 11.27 12.17 -20.56
C ASP A 30 10.35 12.79 -19.50
N VAL A 31 10.74 12.69 -18.20
CA VAL A 31 9.99 13.25 -17.06
C VAL A 31 10.95 13.94 -16.09
N GLU A 32 10.60 15.15 -15.65
CA GLU A 32 11.30 15.92 -14.61
C GLU A 32 10.37 16.06 -13.39
N PRO A 33 10.45 15.11 -12.41
CA PRO A 33 9.55 15.13 -11.24
C PRO A 33 10.09 16.08 -10.16
N HIS A 34 9.17 16.84 -9.53
CA HIS A 34 9.42 17.62 -8.31
C HIS A 34 8.40 17.20 -7.26
N ILE A 35 8.87 16.73 -6.11
CA ILE A 35 8.02 16.18 -5.06
C ILE A 35 7.97 17.13 -3.87
N PHE A 36 6.74 17.45 -3.44
CA PHE A 36 6.43 18.36 -2.36
C PHE A 36 5.71 17.62 -1.23
N TYR A 37 6.38 17.42 -0.09
CA TYR A 37 5.80 16.77 1.07
C TYR A 37 5.19 17.77 2.03
N MET A 38 3.97 17.49 2.52
CA MET A 38 3.25 18.33 3.47
C MET A 38 3.78 18.23 4.89
N GLU A 39 4.40 17.10 5.23
CA GLU A 39 4.99 16.83 6.53
C GLU A 39 6.20 15.89 6.43
N LYS A 40 7.03 15.86 7.48
CA LYS A 40 8.26 15.05 7.51
C LYS A 40 7.99 13.61 7.88
N SER A 41 7.15 13.40 8.89
CA SER A 41 6.84 12.09 9.44
C SER A 41 5.45 12.08 10.05
N ALA A 42 4.90 10.90 10.29
CA ALA A 42 3.63 10.73 10.98
C ALA A 42 3.77 9.72 12.12
N ALA A 43 3.10 9.95 13.23
CA ALA A 43 3.15 9.06 14.39
C ALA A 43 2.62 7.64 14.10
N ASP A 44 1.76 7.49 13.10
CA ASP A 44 1.22 6.23 12.62
C ASP A 44 2.06 5.58 11.52
N SER A 45 3.11 6.28 11.05
CA SER A 45 4.05 5.84 10.03
C SER A 45 5.49 6.20 10.46
N PRO A 46 6.04 5.54 11.50
CA PRO A 46 7.32 5.91 12.11
C PRO A 46 8.52 5.40 11.29
N TRP A 47 8.51 5.66 9.99
CA TRP A 47 9.66 5.32 9.16
C TRP A 47 10.87 6.17 9.53
N PRO A 48 12.09 5.60 9.45
CA PRO A 48 13.31 6.36 9.66
C PRO A 48 13.38 7.56 8.70
N GLU A 49 13.75 8.73 9.23
CA GLU A 49 14.01 9.90 8.40
C GLU A 49 15.22 9.61 7.50
N ARG A 50 15.05 9.83 6.19
CA ARG A 50 16.12 9.74 5.21
C ARG A 50 16.30 11.09 4.54
N PRO A 51 17.54 11.49 4.20
CA PRO A 51 17.79 12.72 3.45
C PRO A 51 16.92 12.80 2.20
N LEU A 52 16.43 14.01 1.90
CA LEU A 52 15.67 14.24 0.68
C LEU A 52 16.61 14.20 -0.54
N ALA A 53 16.11 13.62 -1.63
CA ALA A 53 16.78 13.70 -2.93
C ALA A 53 16.64 15.11 -3.52
N ALA A 54 17.44 15.43 -4.56
CA ALA A 54 17.44 16.76 -5.19
C ALA A 54 16.08 17.19 -5.75
N HIS A 55 15.24 16.23 -6.13
CA HIS A 55 13.89 16.46 -6.64
C HIS A 55 12.80 16.47 -5.57
N GLU A 56 13.14 16.33 -4.28
CA GLU A 56 12.23 16.28 -3.15
C GLU A 56 12.37 17.52 -2.26
N SER A 57 11.27 18.01 -1.71
CA SER A 57 11.25 19.15 -0.78
C SER A 57 10.08 19.08 0.19
N TYR A 58 10.20 19.73 1.33
CA TYR A 58 9.07 19.96 2.24
C TYR A 58 8.43 21.32 1.96
N ILE A 59 7.10 21.35 2.00
CA ILE A 59 6.36 22.63 1.96
C ILE A 59 5.98 23.06 3.36
N PRO A 60 6.20 24.36 3.72
CA PRO A 60 5.90 24.85 5.04
C PRO A 60 4.40 24.78 5.34
N GLY A 61 4.08 24.41 6.57
CA GLY A 61 2.72 24.25 7.02
C GLY A 61 2.64 23.64 8.40
N PHE A 62 1.43 23.36 8.83
CA PHE A 62 1.14 22.61 10.05
C PHE A 62 0.02 21.62 9.80
N HIS A 63 -0.14 20.69 10.71
CA HIS A 63 -1.25 19.75 10.70
C HIS A 63 -1.88 19.66 12.09
N PHE A 64 -3.16 19.29 12.12
CA PHE A 64 -3.90 19.01 13.34
C PHE A 64 -4.82 17.80 13.13
N ARG A 65 -5.31 17.22 14.22
CA ARG A 65 -6.27 16.12 14.16
C ARG A 65 -7.69 16.64 14.31
N LEU A 66 -8.60 16.16 13.45
CA LEU A 66 -10.03 16.37 13.55
C LEU A 66 -10.70 14.98 13.57
N GLY A 67 -11.01 14.48 14.76
CA GLY A 67 -11.40 13.09 14.96
C GLY A 67 -10.27 12.14 14.52
N HIS A 68 -10.57 11.23 13.61
CA HIS A 68 -9.57 10.31 13.04
C HIS A 68 -8.79 10.90 11.85
N ALA A 69 -9.24 12.03 11.31
CA ALA A 69 -8.61 12.65 10.15
C ALA A 69 -7.43 13.55 10.56
N ARG A 70 -6.35 13.46 9.78
CA ARG A 70 -5.21 14.38 9.87
C ARG A 70 -5.37 15.44 8.80
N VAL A 71 -5.48 16.70 9.21
CA VAL A 71 -5.76 17.84 8.34
C VAL A 71 -4.51 18.68 8.19
N HIS A 72 -4.06 18.88 6.95
CA HIS A 72 -2.86 19.65 6.61
C HIS A 72 -3.24 21.03 6.09
N VAL A 73 -2.49 22.05 6.51
CA VAL A 73 -2.57 23.44 6.03
C VAL A 73 -1.17 23.89 5.64
N ASN A 74 -0.89 23.94 4.34
CA ASN A 74 0.39 24.37 3.77
C ASN A 74 0.18 25.56 2.84
N TRP A 75 1.07 26.54 2.84
CA TRP A 75 0.86 27.84 2.14
C TRP A 75 1.80 28.08 0.96
N ARG A 76 2.97 27.45 0.89
CA ARG A 76 3.88 27.55 -0.26
C ARG A 76 3.72 26.37 -1.21
N LEU A 77 2.57 26.36 -1.90
CA LEU A 77 2.27 25.30 -2.88
C LEU A 77 3.02 25.55 -4.19
N PRO A 78 3.32 24.48 -4.98
CA PRO A 78 3.92 24.64 -6.30
C PRO A 78 3.08 25.56 -7.18
N CYS A 79 3.75 26.47 -7.90
CA CYS A 79 3.11 27.37 -8.84
C CYS A 79 2.74 26.60 -10.12
N PRO A 80 1.46 26.52 -10.53
CA PRO A 80 1.05 25.75 -11.71
C PRO A 80 1.74 26.15 -13.01
N ARG A 81 2.16 27.41 -13.14
CA ARG A 81 2.86 27.90 -14.35
C ARG A 81 4.26 27.31 -14.53
N ASN A 82 4.83 26.69 -13.49
CA ASN A 82 6.16 26.11 -13.53
C ASN A 82 6.16 24.63 -13.94
N TYR A 83 4.97 24.02 -14.09
CA TYR A 83 4.80 22.59 -14.34
C TYR A 83 3.80 22.35 -15.46
N ASP A 84 4.04 21.30 -16.22
CA ASP A 84 3.10 20.87 -17.27
C ASP A 84 1.89 20.15 -16.65
N VAL A 85 2.13 19.41 -15.52
CA VAL A 85 1.07 18.72 -14.75
C VAL A 85 1.37 18.82 -13.25
N ILE A 86 0.33 18.97 -12.43
CA ILE A 86 0.42 18.82 -10.97
C ILE A 86 -0.39 17.59 -10.55
N VAL A 87 0.21 16.74 -9.73
CA VAL A 87 -0.42 15.54 -9.15
C VAL A 87 -0.70 15.78 -7.67
N CYS A 88 -1.95 15.60 -7.25
CA CYS A 88 -2.38 15.71 -5.85
C CYS A 88 -2.84 14.34 -5.35
N ASN A 89 -2.35 13.90 -4.19
CA ASN A 89 -2.70 12.59 -3.62
C ASN A 89 -3.56 12.66 -2.35
N THR A 90 -4.13 13.82 -2.02
CA THR A 90 -4.99 13.98 -0.85
C THR A 90 -6.22 14.83 -1.13
N ILE A 91 -7.38 14.30 -0.74
CA ILE A 91 -8.67 15.01 -0.77
C ILE A 91 -9.13 15.42 0.63
N MET A 92 -8.56 14.87 1.69
CA MET A 92 -9.00 15.07 3.07
C MET A 92 -8.30 16.23 3.78
N SER A 93 -7.40 16.95 3.10
CA SER A 93 -6.67 18.09 3.68
C SER A 93 -7.15 19.43 3.14
N VAL A 94 -7.04 20.48 3.97
CA VAL A 94 -7.30 21.88 3.52
C VAL A 94 -6.37 22.23 2.36
N THR A 95 -5.09 21.82 2.46
CA THR A 95 -4.09 21.99 1.40
C THR A 95 -4.56 21.39 0.07
N GLY A 96 -5.00 20.13 0.08
CA GLY A 96 -5.50 19.44 -1.12
C GLY A 96 -6.75 20.11 -1.69
N GLN A 97 -7.72 20.47 -0.85
CA GLN A 97 -8.94 21.16 -1.29
C GLN A 97 -8.65 22.54 -1.87
N TRP A 98 -7.77 23.33 -1.21
CA TRP A 98 -7.36 24.62 -1.74
C TRP A 98 -6.59 24.48 -3.06
N LEU A 99 -5.69 23.52 -3.16
CA LEU A 99 -4.94 23.23 -4.39
C LEU A 99 -5.93 22.93 -5.54
N MET A 100 -6.79 21.94 -5.38
CA MET A 100 -7.72 21.49 -6.43
C MET A 100 -8.81 22.52 -6.80
N ARG A 101 -9.33 23.28 -5.81
CA ARG A 101 -10.45 24.20 -6.03
C ARG A 101 -10.02 25.59 -6.51
N ALA A 102 -8.87 26.09 -6.04
CA ALA A 102 -8.41 27.44 -6.31
C ALA A 102 -7.19 27.49 -7.22
N LYS A 103 -6.10 26.79 -6.86
CA LYS A 103 -4.82 26.91 -7.57
C LYS A 103 -4.80 26.21 -8.92
N LEU A 104 -5.46 25.04 -9.03
CA LEU A 104 -5.47 24.20 -10.24
C LEU A 104 -6.68 24.44 -11.16
N ARG A 105 -7.43 25.52 -10.94
CA ARG A 105 -8.66 25.79 -11.69
C ARG A 105 -8.45 25.86 -13.22
N ASN A 106 -7.31 26.40 -13.64
CA ASN A 106 -6.96 26.61 -15.05
C ASN A 106 -5.62 25.91 -15.40
N ALA A 107 -5.26 24.85 -14.70
CA ALA A 107 -4.04 24.08 -14.91
C ALA A 107 -4.36 22.62 -15.22
N ARG A 108 -3.46 21.93 -15.90
CA ARG A 108 -3.54 20.47 -16.02
C ARG A 108 -3.14 19.85 -14.70
N TRP A 109 -3.97 18.94 -14.21
CA TRP A 109 -3.69 18.26 -12.97
C TRP A 109 -4.29 16.85 -12.92
N MET A 110 -3.67 15.98 -12.16
CA MET A 110 -4.15 14.64 -11.92
C MET A 110 -4.36 14.40 -10.41
N PHE A 111 -5.30 13.55 -10.10
CA PHE A 111 -5.42 12.98 -8.77
C PHE A 111 -4.77 11.61 -8.72
N TRP A 112 -4.08 11.28 -7.63
CA TRP A 112 -3.50 9.98 -7.39
C TRP A 112 -4.06 9.40 -6.10
N GLY A 113 -4.80 8.30 -6.17
CA GLY A 113 -5.49 7.79 -5.00
C GLY A 113 -5.89 6.33 -5.06
N GLU A 114 -6.03 5.79 -3.85
CA GLU A 114 -6.65 4.50 -3.59
C GLU A 114 -8.17 4.59 -3.78
N LYS A 115 -8.86 3.44 -3.73
CA LYS A 115 -10.32 3.39 -3.79
C LYS A 115 -10.95 4.34 -2.78
N LEU A 116 -11.91 5.12 -3.23
CA LEU A 116 -12.65 6.03 -2.36
C LEU A 116 -13.55 5.26 -1.37
N GLY A 117 -13.77 5.85 -0.21
CA GLY A 117 -14.71 5.33 0.76
C GLY A 117 -16.16 5.33 0.27
N PRO A 118 -17.11 4.82 1.07
CA PRO A 118 -18.54 4.82 0.74
C PRO A 118 -19.03 6.22 0.39
N ARG A 119 -19.98 6.30 -0.54
CA ARG A 119 -20.60 7.59 -0.92
C ARG A 119 -21.34 8.19 0.27
N SER A 120 -21.12 9.47 0.49
CA SER A 120 -21.88 10.31 1.42
C SER A 120 -21.86 11.74 0.93
N SER A 121 -22.81 12.57 1.34
CA SER A 121 -22.87 13.98 0.95
C SER A 121 -21.58 14.75 1.25
N LYS A 122 -20.94 14.49 2.38
CA LYS A 122 -19.64 15.07 2.73
C LYS A 122 -18.52 14.59 1.78
N HIS A 123 -18.52 13.31 1.47
CA HIS A 123 -17.53 12.72 0.57
C HIS A 123 -17.70 13.23 -0.86
N ASP A 124 -18.94 13.37 -1.34
CA ASP A 124 -19.25 13.91 -2.68
C ASP A 124 -18.78 15.35 -2.81
N VAL A 125 -18.95 16.17 -1.76
CA VAL A 125 -18.40 17.55 -1.74
C VAL A 125 -16.87 17.55 -1.83
N LEU A 126 -16.18 16.69 -1.08
CA LEU A 126 -14.71 16.64 -1.08
C LEU A 126 -14.15 16.13 -2.41
N THR A 127 -14.84 15.21 -3.07
CA THR A 127 -14.40 14.61 -4.34
C THR A 127 -14.87 15.38 -5.58
N ALA A 128 -15.82 16.33 -5.46
CA ALA A 128 -16.32 17.14 -6.57
C ALA A 128 -15.24 17.77 -7.47
N PRO A 129 -14.08 18.22 -6.98
CA PRO A 129 -13.02 18.72 -7.85
C PRO A 129 -12.52 17.71 -8.88
N LEU A 130 -12.61 16.39 -8.60
CA LEU A 130 -12.11 15.33 -9.48
C LEU A 130 -12.80 15.31 -10.85
N HIS A 131 -14.03 15.81 -10.96
CA HIS A 131 -14.71 16.01 -12.27
C HIS A 131 -13.98 16.96 -13.23
N ARG A 132 -13.03 17.76 -12.71
CA ARG A 132 -12.24 18.72 -13.49
C ARG A 132 -10.77 18.30 -13.63
N ALA A 133 -10.41 17.17 -13.07
CA ALA A 133 -9.06 16.64 -13.22
C ALA A 133 -8.82 16.28 -14.69
N SER A 134 -7.62 16.52 -15.18
CA SER A 134 -7.17 16.06 -16.49
C SER A 134 -6.98 14.54 -16.54
N GLY A 135 -6.89 13.89 -15.37
CA GLY A 135 -6.84 12.46 -15.22
C GLY A 135 -6.79 12.03 -13.76
N ILE A 136 -7.10 10.77 -13.52
CA ILE A 136 -7.01 10.12 -12.22
C ILE A 136 -6.07 8.92 -12.34
N ALA A 137 -4.99 8.92 -11.57
CA ALA A 137 -4.12 7.76 -11.39
C ALA A 137 -4.70 6.90 -10.25
N ALA A 138 -5.40 5.86 -10.61
CA ALA A 138 -6.01 4.93 -9.67
C ALA A 138 -4.99 3.89 -9.18
N ILE A 139 -4.93 3.68 -7.87
CA ILE A 139 -4.03 2.70 -7.28
C ILE A 139 -4.69 1.31 -7.35
N GLY A 140 -4.48 0.64 -8.49
CA GLY A 140 -4.96 -0.69 -8.78
C GLY A 140 -6.39 -0.77 -9.36
N THR A 141 -6.75 -1.96 -9.80
CA THR A 141 -7.99 -2.27 -10.51
C THR A 141 -9.25 -1.98 -9.68
N TRP A 142 -9.18 -2.21 -8.37
CA TRP A 142 -10.31 -1.94 -7.48
C TRP A 142 -10.63 -0.44 -7.37
N ALA A 143 -9.59 0.40 -7.27
CA ALA A 143 -9.72 1.84 -7.30
C ALA A 143 -10.15 2.35 -8.69
N GLU A 144 -9.55 1.82 -9.76
CA GLU A 144 -9.87 2.17 -11.15
C GLU A 144 -11.37 2.02 -11.44
N ARG A 145 -11.96 0.86 -11.10
CA ARG A 145 -13.40 0.61 -11.27
C ARG A 145 -14.27 1.63 -10.51
N ASP A 146 -13.88 1.97 -9.28
CA ASP A 146 -14.61 2.94 -8.46
C ASP A 146 -14.53 4.35 -9.06
N TYR A 147 -13.34 4.78 -9.57
CA TYR A 147 -13.17 6.08 -10.21
C TYR A 147 -13.92 6.17 -11.55
N ILE A 148 -13.86 5.17 -12.40
CA ILE A 148 -14.61 5.12 -13.66
C ILE A 148 -16.11 5.27 -13.39
N ALA A 149 -16.63 4.55 -12.39
CA ALA A 149 -18.05 4.61 -12.04
C ALA A 149 -18.50 5.97 -11.45
N ARG A 150 -17.59 6.69 -10.78
CA ARG A 150 -17.91 8.00 -10.15
C ARG A 150 -17.61 9.19 -11.04
N PHE A 151 -16.62 9.09 -11.92
CA PHE A 151 -16.12 10.19 -12.76
C PHE A 151 -16.01 9.74 -14.22
N PRO A 152 -17.14 9.40 -14.88
CA PRO A 152 -17.15 8.79 -16.21
C PRO A 152 -16.54 9.67 -17.32
N ASN A 153 -16.46 10.97 -17.10
CA ASN A 153 -15.89 11.92 -18.06
C ASN A 153 -14.42 12.28 -17.79
N THR A 154 -13.82 11.70 -16.74
CA THR A 154 -12.41 11.95 -16.38
C THR A 154 -11.58 10.72 -16.75
N PRO A 155 -10.50 10.85 -17.55
CA PRO A 155 -9.63 9.74 -17.86
C PRO A 155 -9.07 9.08 -16.58
N VAL A 156 -9.13 7.75 -16.49
CA VAL A 156 -8.60 6.99 -15.37
C VAL A 156 -7.46 6.09 -15.87
N PHE A 157 -6.34 6.10 -15.14
CA PHE A 157 -5.14 5.33 -15.44
C PHE A 157 -4.86 4.39 -14.28
N ASN A 158 -4.75 3.09 -14.55
CA ASN A 158 -4.40 2.10 -13.53
C ASN A 158 -2.89 2.16 -13.25
N ILE A 159 -2.52 2.74 -12.12
CA ILE A 159 -1.12 2.88 -11.67
C ILE A 159 -1.01 2.38 -10.23
N PRO A 160 -0.89 1.05 -10.01
CA PRO A 160 -0.71 0.46 -8.69
C PRO A 160 0.62 0.88 -8.06
N TYR A 161 0.76 0.69 -6.74
CA TYR A 161 2.04 0.90 -6.10
C TYR A 161 3.08 -0.11 -6.59
N HIS A 162 4.23 0.42 -6.96
CA HIS A 162 5.45 -0.30 -7.27
C HIS A 162 6.50 0.08 -6.23
N CYS A 163 7.25 -0.87 -5.74
CA CYS A 163 8.27 -0.63 -4.72
C CYS A 163 9.48 -1.53 -4.97
N THR A 164 10.59 -1.21 -4.35
CA THR A 164 11.80 -2.05 -4.38
C THR A 164 11.53 -3.37 -3.69
N ILE A 165 11.54 -4.47 -4.45
CA ILE A 165 11.30 -5.83 -3.97
C ILE A 165 12.56 -6.70 -3.97
N GLN A 166 13.64 -6.22 -4.59
CA GLN A 166 14.89 -6.98 -4.71
C GLN A 166 15.44 -7.50 -3.38
N PRO A 167 15.45 -6.71 -2.28
CA PRO A 167 15.90 -7.22 -0.98
C PRO A 167 15.07 -8.41 -0.46
N PHE A 168 13.78 -8.49 -0.82
CA PHE A 168 12.92 -9.61 -0.46
C PHE A 168 13.18 -10.85 -1.30
N LEU A 169 13.51 -10.67 -2.59
CA LEU A 169 13.92 -11.77 -3.49
C LEU A 169 15.23 -12.39 -3.06
N ASP A 170 16.18 -11.56 -2.63
CA ASP A 170 17.56 -11.95 -2.29
C ASP A 170 17.71 -12.43 -0.84
N ALA A 171 16.69 -12.21 0.00
CA ALA A 171 16.77 -12.60 1.41
C ALA A 171 16.93 -14.13 1.55
N PRO A 172 17.97 -14.59 2.26
CA PRO A 172 18.21 -16.02 2.45
C PRO A 172 17.07 -16.65 3.27
N ARG A 173 16.58 -17.79 2.81
CA ARG A 173 15.59 -18.56 3.56
C ARG A 173 16.28 -19.45 4.56
N PRO A 174 16.00 -19.30 5.87
CA PRO A 174 16.56 -20.18 6.87
C PRO A 174 16.00 -21.60 6.73
N GLU A 175 16.72 -22.57 7.26
CA GLU A 175 16.22 -23.92 7.44
C GLU A 175 14.98 -23.91 8.33
N ARG A 176 13.97 -24.68 7.99
CA ARG A 176 12.67 -24.68 8.66
C ARG A 176 12.45 -25.95 9.45
N GLU A 177 11.69 -25.82 10.54
CA GLU A 177 11.22 -26.97 11.31
C GLU A 177 10.28 -27.83 10.42
N PRO A 178 10.65 -29.09 10.12
CA PRO A 178 9.85 -29.94 9.27
C PRO A 178 8.40 -30.10 9.80
N GLY A 179 7.43 -30.00 8.91
CA GLY A 179 6.02 -30.17 9.24
C GLY A 179 5.36 -28.96 9.94
N THR A 180 6.12 -27.89 10.20
CA THR A 180 5.60 -26.64 10.81
C THR A 180 5.33 -25.61 9.72
N ILE A 181 4.18 -24.92 9.79
CA ILE A 181 3.82 -23.81 8.90
C ILE A 181 3.83 -22.49 9.69
N THR A 182 4.62 -21.52 9.23
CA THR A 182 4.72 -20.19 9.81
C THR A 182 3.93 -19.18 8.96
N PHE A 183 2.87 -18.65 9.54
CA PHE A 183 2.09 -17.55 8.99
C PHE A 183 2.71 -16.22 9.41
N LEU A 184 2.76 -15.24 8.49
CA LEU A 184 3.25 -13.88 8.74
C LEU A 184 2.13 -12.87 8.55
N PHE A 185 1.98 -12.00 9.55
CA PHE A 185 1.26 -10.74 9.43
C PHE A 185 2.25 -9.58 9.58
N CYS A 186 2.18 -8.59 8.68
CA CYS A 186 2.99 -7.39 8.76
C CYS A 186 2.11 -6.14 8.64
N GLY A 187 2.06 -5.32 9.70
CA GLY A 187 1.25 -4.09 9.75
C GLY A 187 0.97 -3.60 11.17
N GLN A 188 0.11 -2.59 11.29
CA GLN A 188 -0.37 -2.14 12.59
C GLN A 188 -1.31 -3.17 13.21
N MET A 189 -1.15 -3.46 14.50
CA MET A 189 -1.97 -4.44 15.23
C MET A 189 -3.30 -3.83 15.68
N ILE A 190 -4.17 -3.49 14.71
CA ILE A 190 -5.46 -2.81 14.93
C ILE A 190 -6.61 -3.55 14.28
N THR A 191 -7.82 -3.33 14.79
CA THR A 191 -9.08 -3.93 14.30
C THR A 191 -9.29 -3.72 12.80
N ARG A 192 -8.97 -2.53 12.24
CA ARG A 192 -9.07 -2.27 10.80
C ARG A 192 -8.21 -3.23 9.97
N LYS A 193 -7.05 -3.63 10.47
CA LYS A 193 -6.15 -4.59 9.82
C LYS A 193 -6.55 -6.05 10.07
N GLY A 194 -7.62 -6.30 10.84
CA GLY A 194 -8.20 -7.63 11.04
C GLY A 194 -7.40 -8.54 11.95
N LEU A 195 -6.53 -7.98 12.84
CA LEU A 195 -5.72 -8.78 13.73
C LEU A 195 -6.55 -9.67 14.66
N ASP A 196 -7.68 -9.15 15.16
CA ASP A 196 -8.63 -9.90 15.98
C ASP A 196 -9.18 -11.15 15.26
N GLN A 197 -9.50 -11.02 13.96
CA GLN A 197 -9.93 -12.14 13.11
C GLN A 197 -8.80 -13.15 12.90
N LEU A 198 -7.57 -12.65 12.65
CA LEU A 198 -6.41 -13.51 12.45
C LEU A 198 -6.11 -14.33 13.69
N LEU A 199 -6.11 -13.71 14.86
CA LEU A 199 -5.87 -14.39 16.12
C LEU A 199 -6.97 -15.42 16.43
N SER A 200 -8.23 -15.09 16.18
CA SER A 200 -9.34 -16.02 16.34
C SER A 200 -9.27 -17.21 15.38
N ALA A 201 -8.92 -16.99 14.11
CA ALA A 201 -8.71 -18.05 13.15
C ALA A 201 -7.49 -18.90 13.50
N PHE A 202 -6.37 -18.28 13.89
CA PHE A 202 -5.15 -18.97 14.29
C PHE A 202 -5.36 -19.87 15.52
N ALA A 203 -6.20 -19.47 16.46
CA ALA A 203 -6.52 -20.27 17.65
C ALA A 203 -7.14 -21.64 17.33
N THR A 204 -7.76 -21.78 16.15
CA THR A 204 -8.37 -23.05 15.70
C THR A 204 -7.35 -24.00 15.04
N LEU A 205 -6.15 -23.51 14.73
CA LEU A 205 -5.13 -24.28 14.02
C LEU A 205 -4.39 -25.27 14.91
N PRO A 206 -3.90 -26.39 14.36
CA PRO A 206 -3.15 -27.39 15.13
C PRO A 206 -1.79 -26.88 15.63
N GLU A 207 -1.17 -27.61 16.54
CA GLU A 207 0.04 -27.20 17.26
C GLU A 207 1.27 -27.01 16.36
N ASN A 208 1.32 -27.62 15.20
CA ASN A 208 2.37 -27.43 14.20
C ASN A 208 2.23 -26.15 13.35
N SER A 209 1.48 -25.17 13.85
CA SER A 209 1.37 -23.83 13.25
C SER A 209 2.04 -22.78 14.11
N ARG A 210 2.66 -21.80 13.48
CA ARG A 210 3.27 -20.62 14.10
C ARG A 210 2.71 -19.36 13.48
N LEU A 211 2.60 -18.29 14.28
CA LEU A 211 2.20 -16.97 13.80
C LEU A 211 3.28 -15.95 14.17
N MET A 212 3.84 -15.30 13.15
CA MET A 212 4.77 -14.19 13.31
C MET A 212 4.04 -12.88 13.06
N LEU A 213 4.15 -11.95 14.00
CA LEU A 213 3.54 -10.62 13.96
C LEU A 213 4.64 -9.56 13.89
N VAL A 214 4.66 -8.77 12.82
CA VAL A 214 5.62 -7.68 12.60
C VAL A 214 4.86 -6.36 12.47
N GLY A 215 5.24 -5.34 13.25
CA GLY A 215 4.64 -4.02 13.16
C GLY A 215 4.33 -3.39 14.51
N ARG A 216 3.54 -2.30 14.49
CA ARG A 216 3.21 -1.56 15.72
C ARG A 216 2.24 -2.33 16.59
N GLU A 217 2.55 -2.40 17.88
CA GLU A 217 1.83 -3.17 18.89
C GLU A 217 0.33 -2.82 19.00
N ALA A 218 0.01 -1.53 19.12
CA ALA A 218 -1.34 -0.97 19.20
C ALA A 218 -2.30 -1.77 20.11
N GLU A 219 -3.26 -2.53 19.53
CA GLU A 219 -4.31 -3.29 20.25
C GLU A 219 -3.84 -4.72 20.63
N LEU A 220 -2.62 -5.13 20.28
CA LEU A 220 -2.14 -6.51 20.45
C LEU A 220 -2.18 -7.02 21.89
N PRO A 221 -1.77 -6.27 22.94
CA PRO A 221 -1.78 -6.77 24.32
C PRO A 221 -3.17 -7.20 24.78
N GLN A 222 -4.20 -6.40 24.46
CA GLN A 222 -5.58 -6.72 24.83
C GLN A 222 -6.10 -7.95 24.09
N LEU A 223 -5.72 -8.11 22.82
CA LEU A 223 -6.13 -9.25 21.99
C LEU A 223 -5.46 -10.54 22.45
N LEU A 224 -4.17 -10.51 22.80
CA LEU A 224 -3.46 -11.67 23.33
C LEU A 224 -3.97 -12.10 24.72
N ALA A 225 -4.33 -11.16 25.58
CA ALA A 225 -4.85 -11.46 26.92
C ALA A 225 -6.18 -12.26 26.87
N ALA A 226 -6.90 -12.22 25.75
CA ALA A 226 -8.13 -12.97 25.55
C ALA A 226 -7.92 -14.42 25.04
N LEU A 227 -6.66 -14.80 24.70
CA LEU A 227 -6.36 -16.09 24.13
C LEU A 227 -5.83 -17.09 25.18
N PRO A 228 -6.04 -18.41 24.98
CA PRO A 228 -5.41 -19.43 25.79
C PRO A 228 -3.89 -19.37 25.70
N GLN A 229 -3.18 -19.70 26.76
CA GLN A 229 -1.71 -19.74 26.83
C GLN A 229 -1.10 -20.66 25.76
N SER A 230 -1.75 -21.79 25.47
CA SER A 230 -1.32 -22.74 24.43
C SER A 230 -1.34 -22.12 23.02
N VAL A 231 -2.20 -21.15 22.77
CA VAL A 231 -2.23 -20.38 21.53
C VAL A 231 -1.15 -19.32 21.54
N CYS A 232 -1.04 -18.56 22.66
CA CYS A 232 -0.03 -17.50 22.80
C CYS A 232 1.40 -18.03 22.65
N SER A 233 1.70 -19.23 23.13
CA SER A 233 3.04 -19.85 22.99
C SER A 233 3.47 -20.12 21.55
N ARG A 234 2.55 -20.11 20.59
CA ARG A 234 2.79 -20.29 19.15
C ARG A 234 2.84 -18.96 18.37
N ILE A 235 2.66 -17.81 19.07
CA ILE A 235 2.67 -16.47 18.48
C ILE A 235 3.98 -15.78 18.88
N ARG A 236 4.71 -15.27 17.88
CA ARG A 236 5.92 -14.47 18.05
C ARG A 236 5.69 -13.06 17.56
N TYR A 237 5.82 -12.07 18.46
CA TYR A 237 5.73 -10.66 18.13
C TYR A 237 7.13 -10.06 18.05
N GLU A 238 7.47 -9.49 16.88
CA GLU A 238 8.80 -8.97 16.56
C GLU A 238 8.91 -7.45 16.69
N GLY A 239 7.84 -6.78 17.11
CA GLY A 239 7.82 -5.33 17.21
C GLY A 239 7.76 -4.62 15.85
N PHE A 240 7.86 -3.30 15.91
CA PHE A 240 8.00 -2.48 14.70
C PHE A 240 9.42 -2.64 14.14
N GLN A 241 9.49 -2.94 12.85
CA GLN A 241 10.75 -3.10 12.13
C GLN A 241 10.92 -2.01 11.06
N ALA A 242 12.14 -1.53 10.89
CA ALA A 242 12.47 -0.63 9.81
C ALA A 242 12.29 -1.33 8.44
N PRO A 243 11.96 -0.60 7.36
CA PRO A 243 11.73 -1.19 6.04
C PRO A 243 12.88 -2.10 5.56
N ASP A 244 14.13 -1.73 5.86
CA ASP A 244 15.32 -2.47 5.44
C ASP A 244 15.52 -3.79 6.20
N ALA A 245 14.89 -3.95 7.37
CA ALA A 245 14.92 -5.18 8.17
C ALA A 245 13.79 -6.15 7.77
N LEU A 246 12.73 -5.68 7.10
CA LEU A 246 11.57 -6.52 6.76
C LEU A 246 11.91 -7.77 5.93
N PRO A 247 12.84 -7.74 4.95
CA PRO A 247 13.18 -8.93 4.17
C PRO A 247 13.59 -10.13 5.03
N HIS A 248 14.28 -9.90 6.15
CA HIS A 248 14.67 -10.95 7.10
C HIS A 248 13.46 -11.67 7.71
N PHE A 249 12.41 -10.95 8.10
CA PHE A 249 11.20 -11.55 8.68
C PHE A 249 10.35 -12.25 7.65
N PHE A 250 10.23 -11.65 6.45
CA PHE A 250 9.47 -12.27 5.37
C PHE A 250 10.10 -13.58 4.90
N SER A 251 11.43 -13.69 4.90
CA SER A 251 12.13 -14.93 4.51
C SER A 251 11.92 -16.10 5.50
N GLN A 252 11.53 -15.81 6.75
CA GLN A 252 11.26 -16.82 7.77
C GLN A 252 9.84 -17.39 7.72
N ALA A 253 8.95 -16.83 6.91
CA ALA A 253 7.56 -17.25 6.83
C ALA A 253 7.29 -18.20 5.65
N ASP A 254 6.21 -18.97 5.75
CA ASP A 254 5.70 -19.84 4.70
C ASP A 254 4.53 -19.25 3.95
N VAL A 255 3.68 -18.49 4.65
CA VAL A 255 2.45 -17.89 4.10
C VAL A 255 2.28 -16.49 4.67
N PHE A 256 1.97 -15.54 3.82
CA PHE A 256 1.62 -14.17 4.24
C PHE A 256 0.10 -14.03 4.39
N VAL A 257 -0.35 -13.39 5.48
CA VAL A 257 -1.77 -13.19 5.79
C VAL A 257 -2.08 -11.71 6.00
N LEU A 258 -3.02 -11.15 5.22
CA LEU A 258 -3.50 -9.78 5.37
C LEU A 258 -5.03 -9.74 5.46
N PRO A 259 -5.62 -9.93 6.65
CA PRO A 259 -7.05 -10.05 6.85
C PRO A 259 -7.75 -8.69 7.06
N SER A 260 -7.25 -7.63 6.43
CA SER A 260 -7.73 -6.28 6.63
C SER A 260 -9.23 -6.15 6.32
N ARG A 261 -9.98 -5.49 7.21
CA ARG A 261 -11.37 -5.07 6.93
C ARG A 261 -11.44 -3.98 5.87
N TYR A 262 -10.35 -3.23 5.72
CA TYR A 262 -10.13 -2.29 4.64
C TYR A 262 -8.64 -1.94 4.54
N ASP A 263 -8.11 -2.06 3.34
CA ASP A 263 -6.79 -1.57 2.97
C ASP A 263 -6.84 -1.05 1.53
N GLY A 264 -6.60 0.23 1.33
CA GLY A 264 -6.72 0.86 0.02
C GLY A 264 -5.84 0.21 -1.05
N TRP A 265 -4.64 -0.23 -0.63
CA TRP A 265 -3.78 -1.10 -1.43
C TRP A 265 -3.22 -2.27 -0.62
N GLY A 266 -2.38 -1.99 0.40
CA GLY A 266 -1.66 -3.02 1.14
C GLY A 266 -0.32 -3.35 0.49
N VAL A 267 0.61 -2.39 0.48
CA VAL A 267 1.94 -2.53 -0.16
C VAL A 267 2.76 -3.71 0.37
N VAL A 268 2.45 -4.18 1.58
CA VAL A 268 3.05 -5.39 2.16
C VAL A 268 2.78 -6.66 1.34
N VAL A 269 1.73 -6.68 0.52
CA VAL A 269 1.46 -7.77 -0.46
C VAL A 269 2.55 -7.78 -1.54
N ASN A 270 2.98 -6.61 -2.03
CA ASN A 270 4.10 -6.53 -2.98
C ASN A 270 5.37 -7.15 -2.38
N GLN A 271 5.66 -6.83 -1.11
CA GLN A 271 6.80 -7.34 -0.36
C GLN A 271 6.72 -8.86 -0.15
N ALA A 272 5.53 -9.36 0.20
CA ALA A 272 5.30 -10.79 0.37
C ALA A 272 5.48 -11.57 -0.94
N LEU A 273 5.02 -11.03 -2.08
CA LEU A 273 5.29 -11.61 -3.39
C LEU A 273 6.79 -11.63 -3.72
N GLY A 274 7.51 -10.53 -3.40
CA GLY A 274 8.97 -10.47 -3.52
C GLY A 274 9.68 -11.57 -2.73
N ALA A 275 9.24 -11.82 -1.49
CA ALA A 275 9.72 -12.92 -0.69
C ALA A 275 9.27 -14.32 -1.20
N GLY A 276 8.42 -14.37 -2.23
CA GLY A 276 7.88 -15.61 -2.77
C GLY A 276 6.92 -16.29 -1.80
N LEU A 277 6.16 -15.53 -1.01
CA LEU A 277 5.16 -16.10 -0.12
C LEU A 277 3.83 -16.26 -0.86
N PRO A 278 3.13 -17.38 -0.67
CA PRO A 278 1.69 -17.47 -0.91
C PRO A 278 0.94 -16.43 -0.09
N ILE A 279 -0.14 -15.89 -0.64
CA ILE A 279 -0.90 -14.79 -0.02
C ILE A 279 -2.29 -15.28 0.40
N ILE A 280 -2.65 -15.04 1.66
CA ILE A 280 -4.05 -15.07 2.12
C ILE A 280 -4.46 -13.62 2.38
N ALA A 281 -5.39 -13.08 1.61
CA ALA A 281 -5.84 -11.70 1.79
C ALA A 281 -7.36 -11.60 1.77
N SER A 282 -7.92 -10.62 2.49
CA SER A 282 -9.33 -10.35 2.38
C SER A 282 -9.68 -9.68 1.04
N ASP A 283 -10.94 -9.76 0.63
CA ASP A 283 -11.50 -9.07 -0.54
C ASP A 283 -11.58 -7.54 -0.39
N GLN A 284 -11.24 -7.01 0.80
CA GLN A 284 -11.15 -5.57 1.08
C GLN A 284 -9.71 -5.04 1.08
N VAL A 285 -8.77 -5.80 0.53
CA VAL A 285 -7.39 -5.38 0.27
C VAL A 285 -7.23 -5.06 -1.21
N GLY A 286 -6.88 -3.81 -1.55
CA GLY A 286 -6.75 -3.35 -2.93
C GLY A 286 -5.79 -4.21 -3.77
N ALA A 287 -4.59 -4.47 -3.24
CA ALA A 287 -3.60 -5.32 -3.90
C ALA A 287 -4.08 -6.75 -4.16
N ALA A 288 -5.02 -7.28 -3.36
CA ALA A 288 -5.53 -8.62 -3.56
C ALA A 288 -6.32 -8.78 -4.87
N HIS A 289 -6.91 -7.69 -5.39
CA HIS A 289 -7.63 -7.71 -6.67
C HIS A 289 -6.70 -7.81 -7.88
N ASP A 290 -5.45 -7.34 -7.76
CA ASP A 290 -4.48 -7.30 -8.84
C ASP A 290 -3.42 -8.39 -8.71
N LEU A 291 -3.04 -8.74 -7.47
CA LEU A 291 -1.84 -9.51 -7.16
C LEU A 291 -2.12 -10.91 -6.58
N VAL A 292 -3.34 -11.19 -6.13
CA VAL A 292 -3.70 -12.53 -5.63
C VAL A 292 -4.52 -13.26 -6.69
N ARG A 293 -3.91 -14.29 -7.28
CA ARG A 293 -4.51 -15.20 -8.23
C ARG A 293 -4.92 -16.48 -7.53
N GLU A 294 -6.23 -16.74 -7.54
CA GLU A 294 -6.84 -17.85 -6.84
C GLU A 294 -6.22 -19.19 -7.26
N ASN A 295 -5.78 -20.01 -6.31
CA ASN A 295 -5.10 -21.29 -6.49
C ASN A 295 -3.73 -21.25 -7.21
N GLU A 296 -3.24 -20.07 -7.66
CA GLU A 296 -1.94 -19.92 -8.31
C GLU A 296 -0.86 -19.43 -7.33
N ASN A 297 -1.14 -18.32 -6.59
CA ASN A 297 -0.22 -17.74 -5.63
C ASN A 297 -0.89 -17.38 -4.30
N GLY A 298 -2.15 -17.74 -4.09
CA GLY A 298 -2.85 -17.47 -2.85
C GLY A 298 -4.35 -17.64 -2.93
N PHE A 299 -5.01 -17.09 -1.91
CA PHE A 299 -6.46 -17.18 -1.76
C PHE A 299 -7.00 -15.85 -1.23
N ARG A 300 -8.20 -15.50 -1.72
CA ARG A 300 -8.98 -14.40 -1.16
C ARG A 300 -10.15 -14.95 -0.36
N PHE A 301 -10.50 -14.25 0.70
CA PHE A 301 -11.65 -14.59 1.54
C PHE A 301 -12.48 -13.31 1.86
N PRO A 302 -13.79 -13.46 2.17
CA PRO A 302 -14.64 -12.32 2.52
C PRO A 302 -14.16 -11.65 3.83
N ALA A 303 -13.93 -10.35 3.82
CA ALA A 303 -13.53 -9.61 5.01
C ALA A 303 -14.56 -9.77 6.14
N GLY A 304 -14.09 -9.99 7.37
CA GLY A 304 -14.96 -10.26 8.51
C GLY A 304 -15.31 -11.74 8.72
N ASN A 305 -15.05 -12.60 7.72
CA ASN A 305 -15.35 -14.04 7.82
C ASN A 305 -14.13 -14.80 8.41
N THR A 306 -14.11 -14.91 9.73
CA THR A 306 -13.06 -15.62 10.49
C THR A 306 -13.00 -17.12 10.14
N SER A 307 -14.15 -17.77 9.91
CA SER A 307 -14.20 -19.19 9.52
C SER A 307 -13.52 -19.42 8.17
N ALA A 308 -13.86 -18.64 7.13
CA ALA A 308 -13.22 -18.73 5.83
C ALA A 308 -11.71 -18.46 5.87
N LEU A 309 -11.26 -17.54 6.74
CA LEU A 309 -9.83 -17.31 6.99
C LEU A 309 -9.19 -18.56 7.59
N GLY A 310 -9.78 -19.14 8.64
CA GLY A 310 -9.30 -20.36 9.30
C GLY A 310 -9.22 -21.55 8.34
N GLU A 311 -10.27 -21.79 7.57
CA GLU A 311 -10.32 -22.83 6.53
C GLU A 311 -9.21 -22.67 5.50
N THR A 312 -8.97 -21.41 5.06
CA THR A 312 -7.90 -21.10 4.11
C THR A 312 -6.53 -21.37 4.71
N MET A 313 -6.30 -21.00 5.98
CA MET A 313 -5.04 -21.29 6.67
C MET A 313 -4.84 -22.79 6.84
N HIS A 314 -5.89 -23.56 7.18
CA HIS A 314 -5.84 -25.03 7.27
C HIS A 314 -5.42 -25.70 5.95
N ARG A 315 -5.76 -25.15 4.79
CA ARG A 315 -5.33 -25.72 3.48
C ARG A 315 -3.82 -25.84 3.37
N PHE A 316 -3.07 -24.82 3.86
CA PHE A 316 -1.60 -24.85 3.84
C PHE A 316 -1.02 -25.86 4.84
N ILE A 317 -1.65 -26.04 5.99
CA ILE A 317 -1.23 -27.02 7.00
C ILE A 317 -1.46 -28.44 6.48
N ASN A 318 -2.64 -28.70 5.89
CA ASN A 318 -3.02 -30.00 5.35
C ASN A 318 -2.28 -30.36 4.07
N THR A 319 -1.77 -29.36 3.33
CA THR A 319 -1.07 -29.54 2.06
C THR A 319 0.15 -28.61 1.98
N PRO A 320 1.23 -28.89 2.75
CA PRO A 320 2.42 -28.01 2.82
C PRO A 320 3.07 -27.73 1.45
N SER A 321 2.96 -28.68 0.50
CA SER A 321 3.45 -28.49 -0.88
C SER A 321 2.82 -27.33 -1.63
N LEU A 322 1.68 -26.78 -1.15
CA LEU A 322 1.10 -25.55 -1.69
C LEU A 322 2.05 -24.35 -1.52
N CYS A 323 2.83 -24.32 -0.44
CA CYS A 323 3.77 -23.24 -0.19
C CYS A 323 4.81 -23.15 -1.32
N GLU A 324 5.43 -24.26 -1.70
CA GLU A 324 6.41 -24.32 -2.78
C GLU A 324 5.77 -24.03 -4.16
N LYS A 325 4.65 -24.69 -4.45
CA LYS A 325 3.93 -24.52 -5.70
C LYS A 325 3.55 -23.06 -5.95
N MET A 326 3.01 -22.38 -4.94
CA MET A 326 2.57 -20.99 -5.03
C MET A 326 3.71 -19.99 -4.97
N SER A 327 4.85 -20.33 -4.36
CA SER A 327 6.03 -19.50 -4.25
C SER A 327 6.56 -19.08 -5.64
N ALA A 328 6.66 -20.00 -6.57
CA ALA A 328 7.13 -19.70 -7.93
C ALA A 328 6.24 -18.65 -8.63
N SER A 329 4.91 -18.81 -8.51
CA SER A 329 3.94 -17.86 -9.07
C SER A 329 4.02 -16.48 -8.40
N SER A 330 4.21 -16.42 -7.07
CA SER A 330 4.42 -15.17 -6.34
C SER A 330 5.66 -14.42 -6.85
N ARG A 331 6.80 -15.12 -6.99
CA ARG A 331 8.04 -14.52 -7.52
C ARG A 331 7.90 -14.04 -8.97
N ALA A 332 7.20 -14.79 -9.81
CA ALA A 332 6.95 -14.39 -11.19
C ALA A 332 6.12 -13.10 -11.28
N LEU A 333 5.09 -12.96 -10.43
CA LEU A 333 4.29 -11.73 -10.35
C LEU A 333 5.09 -10.56 -9.80
N ALA A 334 5.97 -10.81 -8.82
CA ALA A 334 6.80 -9.78 -8.21
C ALA A 334 7.70 -9.06 -9.23
N ALA A 335 8.19 -9.74 -10.26
CA ALA A 335 9.03 -9.15 -11.30
C ALA A 335 8.37 -7.93 -11.99
N GLY A 336 7.02 -7.92 -12.08
CA GLY A 336 6.25 -6.81 -12.63
C GLY A 336 6.13 -5.59 -11.71
N LEU A 337 6.54 -5.70 -10.43
CA LEU A 337 6.32 -4.67 -9.41
C LEU A 337 7.52 -3.73 -9.20
N HIS A 338 8.55 -3.85 -10.04
CA HIS A 338 9.73 -3.00 -9.96
C HIS A 338 9.36 -1.52 -10.17
N PRO A 339 9.96 -0.56 -9.44
CA PRO A 339 9.66 0.87 -9.55
C PRO A 339 9.74 1.44 -10.97
N ALA A 340 10.65 0.92 -11.81
CA ALA A 340 10.77 1.33 -13.22
C ALA A 340 9.48 1.10 -14.02
N ASN A 341 8.76 0.00 -13.77
CA ASN A 341 7.48 -0.28 -14.44
C ASN A 341 6.39 0.70 -13.99
N GLY A 342 6.41 1.09 -12.72
CA GLY A 342 5.56 2.16 -12.19
C GLY A 342 5.86 3.52 -12.84
N ALA A 343 7.14 3.85 -12.98
CA ALA A 343 7.60 5.07 -13.64
C ALA A 343 7.20 5.11 -15.11
N GLU A 344 7.24 3.98 -15.82
CA GLU A 344 6.77 3.89 -17.20
C GLU A 344 5.27 4.15 -17.32
N ARG A 345 4.45 3.53 -16.44
CA ARG A 345 2.99 3.78 -16.40
C ARG A 345 2.69 5.25 -16.14
N TRP A 346 3.40 5.89 -15.20
CA TRP A 346 3.29 7.31 -14.94
C TRP A 346 3.68 8.16 -16.14
N ALA A 347 4.81 7.89 -16.79
CA ALA A 347 5.25 8.64 -17.97
C ALA A 347 4.19 8.56 -19.10
N ASN A 348 3.60 7.40 -19.33
CA ASN A 348 2.55 7.20 -20.33
C ASN A 348 1.27 7.98 -19.98
N ALA A 349 0.85 7.97 -18.70
CA ALA A 349 -0.32 8.76 -18.24
C ALA A 349 -0.06 10.26 -18.37
N LEU A 350 1.12 10.76 -17.97
CA LEU A 350 1.52 12.17 -18.10
C LEU A 350 1.53 12.61 -19.57
N LYS A 351 2.11 11.81 -20.46
CA LYS A 351 2.08 12.09 -21.91
C LYS A 351 0.65 12.17 -22.47
N SER A 352 -0.24 11.30 -22.00
CA SER A 352 -1.64 11.31 -22.41
C SER A 352 -2.37 12.59 -21.99
N VAL A 353 -2.10 13.08 -20.77
CA VAL A 353 -2.69 14.28 -20.20
C VAL A 353 -2.11 15.57 -20.80
N CYS A 354 -0.86 15.54 -21.28
CA CYS A 354 -0.20 16.71 -21.88
C CYS A 354 -0.55 16.93 -23.36
N LYS A 355 -1.09 15.93 -24.04
CA LYS A 355 -1.63 16.09 -25.42
C LYS A 355 -2.89 16.96 -25.42
#